data_cecf70085091ff9e579ec508f2002365
#
_entry.id   cecf70085091ff9e579ec508f2002365
#
_cell.length_a   1.000
_cell.length_b   1.000
_cell.length_c   1.000
_cell.angle_alpha   90.00
_cell.angle_beta   90.00
_cell.angle_gamma   90.00
#
_symmetry.space_group_name_H-M   'P 1'
#
loop_
_entity.id
_entity.type
_entity.pdbx_description
1 polymer ?
#
loop_
_entity_poly.entity_id
_entity_poly.type
_entity_poly.pdbx_seq_one_letter_code
_entity_poly.pdbx_strand_id
1 'polypeptide(L)'
;LAQRTGGWSMKNLNILDWLIATITKIKEHSDRKIIIRPHPGDRKAKIYISQLNNLLLPNVKVSVNRSLDEDLTKTWAIVNHNSSAAVGPIIKGYHCFLTNHIDSHNKEVSHSDFKYLEQPLYFDRQSWLERISMFHWNFEELRNGVCWQHMKKFV
;
A
#
# COMPACT_ATOMS: atom_id res chain seq x y z
N LEU A 1 2.71 -2.84 3.05
CA LEU A 1 2.03 -1.72 3.71
C LEU A 1 0.68 -2.17 4.25
N ALA A 2 0.52 -2.21 5.57
CA ALA A 2 -0.75 -2.57 6.17
C ALA A 2 -1.76 -1.41 6.08
N GLN A 3 -3.03 -1.78 5.99
CA GLN A 3 -4.15 -0.87 6.02
C GLN A 3 -4.47 -0.46 7.47
N ARG A 4 -5.24 0.61 7.62
CA ARG A 4 -5.76 1.01 8.92
C ARG A 4 -6.95 0.13 9.30
N THR A 5 -6.92 -0.44 10.50
CA THR A 5 -8.04 -1.25 11.04
C THR A 5 -9.33 -0.43 11.11
N GLY A 6 -10.43 -1.01 10.62
CA GLY A 6 -11.74 -0.35 10.63
C GLY A 6 -11.85 0.85 9.68
N GLY A 7 -10.90 1.01 8.78
CA GLY A 7 -10.98 2.00 7.70
C GLY A 7 -12.08 1.63 6.71
N TRP A 8 -12.71 2.64 6.11
CA TRP A 8 -13.75 2.48 5.09
C TRP A 8 -13.32 1.54 3.95
N SER A 9 -12.06 1.63 3.53
CA SER A 9 -11.49 0.81 2.45
C SER A 9 -11.33 -0.67 2.79
N MET A 10 -11.32 -1.03 4.08
CA MET A 10 -11.22 -2.42 4.53
C MET A 10 -12.57 -3.11 4.65
N LYS A 11 -13.68 -2.35 4.65
CA LYS A 11 -15.04 -2.89 4.85
C LYS A 11 -15.07 -3.79 6.11
N ASN A 12 -15.46 -5.04 5.95
CA ASN A 12 -15.53 -6.04 7.02
C ASN A 12 -14.28 -6.94 7.12
N LEU A 13 -13.20 -6.60 6.42
CA LEU A 13 -11.99 -7.42 6.40
C LEU A 13 -11.26 -7.35 7.75
N ASN A 14 -10.99 -8.52 8.35
CA ASN A 14 -10.11 -8.61 9.51
C ASN A 14 -8.66 -8.39 9.07
N ILE A 15 -7.96 -7.46 9.72
CA ILE A 15 -6.60 -7.09 9.32
C ILE A 15 -5.59 -8.21 9.58
N LEU A 16 -5.76 -9.00 10.65
CA LEU A 16 -4.87 -10.12 10.97
C LEU A 16 -5.03 -11.24 9.93
N ASP A 17 -6.27 -11.61 9.62
CA ASP A 17 -6.55 -12.65 8.62
C ASP A 17 -6.03 -12.22 7.24
N TRP A 18 -6.22 -10.95 6.89
CA TRP A 18 -5.67 -10.38 5.66
C TRP A 18 -4.14 -10.43 5.62
N LEU A 19 -3.46 -10.09 6.72
CA LEU A 19 -2.00 -10.17 6.81
C LEU A 19 -1.52 -11.60 6.63
N ILE A 20 -2.12 -12.57 7.34
CA ILE A 20 -1.75 -13.98 7.26
C ILE A 20 -1.95 -14.49 5.83
N ALA A 21 -3.11 -14.27 5.23
CA ALA A 21 -3.41 -14.70 3.87
C ALA A 21 -2.45 -14.07 2.85
N THR A 22 -2.11 -12.79 3.04
CA THR A 22 -1.17 -12.08 2.14
C THR A 22 0.25 -12.61 2.29
N ILE A 23 0.72 -12.86 3.51
CA ILE A 23 2.03 -13.45 3.78
C ILE A 23 2.13 -14.83 3.14
N THR A 24 1.10 -15.66 3.30
CA THR A 24 1.04 -17.00 2.69
C THR A 24 1.19 -16.90 1.18
N LYS A 25 0.40 -16.06 0.52
CA LYS A 25 0.50 -15.85 -0.93
C LYS A 25 1.87 -15.35 -1.39
N ILE A 26 2.50 -14.44 -0.63
CA ILE A 26 3.86 -14.00 -0.95
C ILE A 26 4.83 -15.17 -0.90
N LYS A 27 4.75 -16.01 0.15
CA LYS A 27 5.66 -17.14 0.36
C LYS A 27 5.48 -18.27 -0.65
N GLU A 28 4.34 -18.38 -1.29
CA GLU A 28 4.12 -19.33 -2.40
C GLU A 28 4.96 -18.97 -3.63
N HIS A 29 5.41 -17.71 -3.74
CA HIS A 29 6.07 -17.17 -4.93
C HIS A 29 7.44 -16.55 -4.66
N SER A 30 7.85 -16.38 -3.38
CA SER A 30 9.08 -15.68 -3.03
C SER A 30 9.58 -16.03 -1.62
N ASP A 31 10.90 -16.22 -1.50
CA ASP A 31 11.59 -16.39 -0.22
C ASP A 31 12.06 -15.06 0.40
N ARG A 32 11.72 -13.93 -0.23
CA ARG A 32 12.14 -12.61 0.24
C ARG A 32 11.62 -12.33 1.65
N LYS A 33 12.42 -11.57 2.39
CA LYS A 33 12.02 -11.05 3.71
C LYS A 33 10.81 -10.12 3.57
N ILE A 34 9.82 -10.34 4.41
CA ILE A 34 8.61 -9.53 4.49
C ILE A 34 8.74 -8.53 5.64
N ILE A 35 8.54 -7.25 5.35
CA ILE A 35 8.46 -6.19 6.35
C ILE A 35 7.01 -5.72 6.43
N ILE A 36 6.39 -5.93 7.59
CA ILE A 36 5.05 -5.45 7.86
C ILE A 36 5.15 -4.05 8.46
N ARG A 37 4.51 -3.09 7.81
CA ARG A 37 4.45 -1.72 8.27
C ARG A 37 3.01 -1.38 8.67
N PRO A 38 2.71 -1.29 9.97
CA PRO A 38 1.41 -0.83 10.45
C PRO A 38 1.14 0.62 10.04
N HIS A 39 -0.12 0.97 9.87
CA HIS A 39 -0.49 2.36 9.63
C HIS A 39 -0.21 3.19 10.90
N PRO A 40 0.49 4.35 10.82
CA PRO A 40 0.89 5.12 12.01
C PRO A 40 -0.30 5.55 12.88
N GLY A 41 -1.45 5.82 12.28
CA GLY A 41 -2.68 6.21 12.99
C GLY A 41 -3.58 5.04 13.41
N ASP A 42 -3.12 3.78 13.30
CA ASP A 42 -3.93 2.63 13.70
C ASP A 42 -3.77 2.32 15.19
N ARG A 43 -4.78 2.72 15.98
CA ARG A 43 -4.80 2.48 17.43
C ARG A 43 -4.85 0.99 17.82
N LYS A 44 -5.30 0.12 16.90
CA LYS A 44 -5.39 -1.34 17.12
C LYS A 44 -4.14 -2.08 16.65
N ALA A 45 -3.15 -1.39 16.09
CA ALA A 45 -1.94 -2.01 15.55
C ALA A 45 -1.22 -2.92 16.56
N LYS A 46 -1.10 -2.48 17.82
CA LYS A 46 -0.45 -3.27 18.89
C LYS A 46 -1.10 -4.65 19.08
N ILE A 47 -2.42 -4.75 18.93
CA ILE A 47 -3.18 -5.99 19.16
C ILE A 47 -2.85 -7.01 18.08
N TYR A 48 -3.10 -6.66 16.80
CA TYR A 48 -2.87 -7.62 15.71
C TYR A 48 -1.39 -7.91 15.47
N ILE A 49 -0.49 -6.96 15.77
CA ILE A 49 0.95 -7.20 15.70
C ILE A 49 1.41 -8.18 16.78
N SER A 50 0.90 -8.07 18.01
CA SER A 50 1.18 -9.04 19.06
C SER A 50 0.71 -10.44 18.67
N GLN A 51 -0.50 -10.57 18.13
CA GLN A 51 -1.03 -11.85 17.65
C GLN A 51 -0.18 -12.41 16.49
N LEU A 52 0.23 -11.57 15.54
CA LEU A 52 1.07 -11.98 14.42
C LEU A 52 2.45 -12.46 14.89
N ASN A 53 3.08 -11.77 15.84
CA ASN A 53 4.38 -12.14 16.40
C ASN A 53 4.34 -13.51 17.09
N ASN A 54 3.22 -13.87 17.71
CA ASN A 54 3.04 -15.18 18.34
C ASN A 54 3.02 -16.34 17.34
N LEU A 55 2.77 -16.06 16.05
CA LEU A 55 2.79 -17.07 14.99
C LEU A 55 4.21 -17.44 14.54
N LEU A 56 5.25 -16.73 15.01
CA LEU A 56 6.66 -16.99 14.74
C LEU A 56 6.98 -17.23 13.24
N LEU A 57 6.36 -16.46 12.36
CA LEU A 57 6.49 -16.62 10.91
C LEU A 57 7.94 -16.36 10.46
N PRO A 58 8.60 -17.31 9.78
CA PRO A 58 9.98 -17.14 9.33
C PRO A 58 10.09 -16.03 8.28
N ASN A 59 11.17 -15.25 8.31
CA ASN A 59 11.44 -14.14 7.40
C ASN A 59 10.40 -13.01 7.41
N VAL A 60 9.58 -12.92 8.46
CA VAL A 60 8.61 -11.82 8.65
C VAL A 60 9.06 -10.94 9.80
N LYS A 61 9.10 -9.63 9.58
CA LYS A 61 9.43 -8.64 10.61
C LYS A 61 8.45 -7.48 10.59
N VAL A 62 8.22 -6.89 11.74
CA VAL A 62 7.42 -5.67 11.87
C VAL A 62 8.35 -4.47 11.87
N SER A 63 7.99 -3.45 11.09
CA SER A 63 8.67 -2.14 11.12
C SER A 63 8.26 -1.39 12.37
N VAL A 64 9.23 -0.99 13.18
CA VAL A 64 9.03 -0.24 14.43
C VAL A 64 9.90 1.01 14.39
N ASN A 65 9.28 2.17 14.67
CA ASN A 65 9.96 3.47 14.78
C ASN A 65 10.81 3.87 13.54
N ARG A 66 10.36 3.49 12.35
CA ARG A 66 11.02 3.81 11.09
C ARG A 66 10.09 4.64 10.21
N SER A 67 10.64 5.53 9.40
CA SER A 67 9.91 6.21 8.34
C SER A 67 9.58 5.25 7.19
N LEU A 68 8.65 5.65 6.32
CA LEU A 68 8.34 4.87 5.11
C LEU A 68 9.57 4.79 4.18
N ASP A 69 10.28 5.89 4.02
CA ASP A 69 11.45 5.97 3.13
C ASP A 69 12.59 5.07 3.61
N GLU A 70 12.83 4.98 4.93
CA GLU A 70 13.82 4.03 5.49
C GLU A 70 13.45 2.57 5.21
N ASP A 71 12.16 2.21 5.30
CA ASP A 71 11.70 0.86 4.97
C ASP A 71 11.83 0.57 3.48
N LEU A 72 11.64 1.58 2.63
CA LEU A 72 11.72 1.44 1.17
C LEU A 72 13.13 1.28 0.64
N THR A 73 14.18 1.73 1.34
CA THR A 73 15.57 1.78 0.85
C THR A 73 16.08 0.46 0.23
N LYS A 74 15.62 -0.69 0.74
CA LYS A 74 16.00 -2.03 0.26
C LYS A 74 14.78 -2.88 -0.12
N THR A 75 13.67 -2.23 -0.44
CA THR A 75 12.43 -2.91 -0.78
C THR A 75 12.42 -3.26 -2.26
N TRP A 76 12.11 -4.51 -2.57
CA TRP A 76 11.91 -5.01 -3.92
C TRP A 76 10.52 -4.62 -4.46
N ALA A 77 9.49 -4.87 -3.68
CA ALA A 77 8.12 -4.58 -4.04
C ALA A 77 7.30 -4.17 -2.82
N ILE A 78 6.24 -3.45 -3.04
CA ILE A 78 5.25 -3.09 -2.01
C ILE A 78 3.97 -3.89 -2.21
N VAL A 79 3.38 -4.32 -1.11
CA VAL A 79 2.11 -5.04 -1.09
C VAL A 79 1.15 -4.31 -0.18
N ASN A 80 -0.07 -4.07 -0.64
CA ASN A 80 -1.13 -3.49 0.18
C ASN A 80 -2.51 -3.93 -0.31
N HIS A 81 -3.57 -3.55 0.41
CA HIS A 81 -4.93 -3.87 -0.01
C HIS A 81 -5.38 -2.93 -1.13
N ASN A 82 -5.53 -1.63 -0.81
CA ASN A 82 -5.88 -0.56 -1.75
C ASN A 82 -5.39 0.82 -1.24
N SER A 83 -4.30 0.84 -0.48
CA SER A 83 -3.84 2.03 0.23
C SER A 83 -3.24 3.10 -0.70
N SER A 84 -3.61 4.36 -0.49
CA SER A 84 -2.97 5.51 -1.14
C SER A 84 -1.50 5.69 -0.74
N ALA A 85 -1.05 5.11 0.36
CA ALA A 85 0.36 5.13 0.75
C ALA A 85 1.29 4.48 -0.29
N ALA A 86 0.76 3.70 -1.24
CA ALA A 86 1.52 3.14 -2.35
C ALA A 86 1.83 4.16 -3.46
N VAL A 87 1.10 5.27 -3.56
CA VAL A 87 1.27 6.27 -4.64
C VAL A 87 2.71 6.79 -4.71
N GLY A 88 3.23 7.30 -3.59
CA GLY A 88 4.61 7.81 -3.54
C GLY A 88 5.67 6.78 -3.95
N PRO A 89 5.67 5.56 -3.40
CA PRO A 89 6.54 4.47 -3.84
C PRO A 89 6.40 4.12 -5.33
N ILE A 90 5.18 4.06 -5.87
CA ILE A 90 4.98 3.79 -7.31
C ILE A 90 5.60 4.89 -8.16
N ILE A 91 5.45 6.16 -7.79
CA ILE A 91 6.11 7.30 -8.46
C ILE A 91 7.64 7.13 -8.44
N LYS A 92 8.19 6.65 -7.31
CA LYS A 92 9.63 6.37 -7.16
C LYS A 92 10.12 5.12 -7.91
N GLY A 93 9.24 4.39 -8.60
CA GLY A 93 9.61 3.24 -9.43
C GLY A 93 9.41 1.87 -8.77
N TYR A 94 8.93 1.78 -7.54
CA TYR A 94 8.70 0.49 -6.88
C TYR A 94 7.55 -0.28 -7.54
N HIS A 95 7.69 -1.60 -7.62
CA HIS A 95 6.61 -2.50 -8.02
C HIS A 95 5.55 -2.58 -6.93
N CYS A 96 4.28 -2.56 -7.33
CA CYS A 96 3.16 -2.62 -6.40
C CYS A 96 2.28 -3.84 -6.66
N PHE A 97 1.88 -4.53 -5.59
CA PHE A 97 0.95 -5.65 -5.59
C PHE A 97 -0.26 -5.32 -4.72
N LEU A 98 -1.46 -5.56 -5.25
CA LEU A 98 -2.71 -5.21 -4.61
C LEU A 98 -3.53 -6.47 -4.32
N THR A 99 -4.03 -6.61 -3.10
CA THR A 99 -4.99 -7.67 -2.75
C THR A 99 -6.43 -7.27 -3.04
N ASN A 100 -6.72 -5.98 -3.18
CA ASN A 100 -7.98 -5.45 -3.72
C ASN A 100 -7.67 -4.53 -4.92
N HIS A 101 -7.50 -5.15 -6.07
CA HIS A 101 -7.13 -4.44 -7.29
C HIS A 101 -8.28 -3.57 -7.82
N ILE A 102 -9.54 -4.01 -7.66
CA ILE A 102 -10.71 -3.35 -8.24
C ILE A 102 -10.92 -1.96 -7.65
N ASP A 103 -10.86 -1.85 -6.32
CA ASP A 103 -11.15 -0.61 -5.59
C ASP A 103 -9.92 0.30 -5.42
N SER A 104 -8.80 -0.03 -6.06
CA SER A 104 -7.58 0.76 -5.95
C SER A 104 -7.41 1.73 -7.10
N HIS A 105 -7.08 2.98 -6.79
CA HIS A 105 -6.66 3.97 -7.79
C HIS A 105 -5.27 3.70 -8.37
N ASN A 106 -4.54 2.72 -7.84
CA ASN A 106 -3.25 2.27 -8.35
C ASN A 106 -3.36 1.03 -9.28
N LYS A 107 -4.58 0.56 -9.59
CA LYS A 107 -4.82 -0.69 -10.32
C LYS A 107 -4.11 -0.76 -11.69
N GLU A 108 -3.99 0.33 -12.40
CA GLU A 108 -3.40 0.38 -13.73
C GLU A 108 -1.88 0.21 -13.74
N VAL A 109 -1.23 0.44 -12.60
CA VAL A 109 0.23 0.40 -12.43
C VAL A 109 0.66 -0.59 -11.34
N SER A 110 -0.18 -1.60 -11.10
CA SER A 110 0.03 -2.57 -10.04
C SER A 110 -0.38 -3.98 -10.49
N HIS A 111 0.21 -4.98 -9.86
CA HIS A 111 -0.13 -6.38 -10.05
C HIS A 111 -1.27 -6.81 -9.12
N SER A 112 -2.13 -7.69 -9.61
CA SER A 112 -3.13 -8.42 -8.80
C SER A 112 -2.71 -9.87 -8.54
N ASP A 113 -1.77 -10.40 -9.31
CA ASP A 113 -1.31 -11.78 -9.26
C ASP A 113 0.13 -11.84 -8.72
N PHE A 114 0.33 -12.55 -7.63
CA PHE A 114 1.61 -12.68 -6.92
C PHE A 114 2.63 -13.57 -7.65
N LYS A 115 2.21 -14.34 -8.69
CA LYS A 115 3.16 -15.09 -9.54
C LYS A 115 4.21 -14.18 -10.20
N TYR A 116 3.91 -12.91 -10.38
CA TYR A 116 4.84 -11.93 -10.94
C TYR A 116 5.80 -11.32 -9.90
N LEU A 117 5.80 -11.79 -8.65
CA LEU A 117 6.53 -11.14 -7.56
C LEU A 117 8.05 -11.11 -7.80
N GLU A 118 8.62 -12.18 -8.36
CA GLU A 118 10.06 -12.24 -8.67
C GLU A 118 10.42 -11.64 -10.04
N GLN A 119 9.44 -11.59 -10.95
CA GLN A 119 9.58 -11.01 -12.29
C GLN A 119 8.42 -10.07 -12.59
N PRO A 120 8.36 -8.90 -11.92
CA PRO A 120 7.27 -7.96 -12.11
C PRO A 120 7.24 -7.42 -13.54
N LEU A 121 6.03 -7.31 -14.08
CA LEU A 121 5.82 -6.65 -15.36
C LEU A 121 6.07 -5.15 -15.24
N TYR A 122 6.56 -4.54 -16.28
CA TYR A 122 6.67 -3.10 -16.38
C TYR A 122 5.32 -2.50 -16.80
N PHE A 123 4.90 -1.43 -16.12
CA PHE A 123 3.73 -0.65 -16.47
C PHE A 123 4.15 0.74 -16.93
N ASP A 124 3.61 1.19 -18.05
CA ASP A 124 3.66 2.61 -18.39
C ASP A 124 2.84 3.40 -17.37
N ARG A 125 3.48 4.34 -16.70
CA ARG A 125 2.91 5.12 -15.61
C ARG A 125 2.45 6.51 -16.03
N GLN A 126 2.71 6.93 -17.27
CA GLN A 126 2.50 8.32 -17.69
C GLN A 126 1.03 8.73 -17.54
N SER A 127 0.11 8.01 -18.15
CA SER A 127 -1.33 8.32 -18.07
C SER A 127 -1.88 8.24 -16.63
N TRP A 128 -1.36 7.33 -15.82
CA TRP A 128 -1.73 7.24 -14.40
C TRP A 128 -1.20 8.45 -13.62
N LEU A 129 0.05 8.88 -13.84
CA LEU A 129 0.64 10.06 -13.21
C LEU A 129 -0.14 11.33 -13.52
N GLU A 130 -0.53 11.52 -14.78
CA GLU A 130 -1.34 12.65 -15.21
C GLU A 130 -2.67 12.70 -14.47
N ARG A 131 -3.39 11.56 -14.38
CA ARG A 131 -4.63 11.50 -13.62
C ARG A 131 -4.44 11.75 -12.13
N ILE A 132 -3.45 11.11 -11.51
CA ILE A 132 -3.18 11.30 -10.08
C ILE A 132 -2.85 12.75 -9.77
N SER A 133 -2.06 13.43 -10.62
CA SER A 133 -1.69 14.84 -10.41
C SER A 133 -2.90 15.78 -10.43
N MET A 134 -3.97 15.43 -11.15
CA MET A 134 -5.18 16.24 -11.19
C MET A 134 -5.99 16.21 -9.89
N PHE A 135 -5.76 15.24 -9.00
CA PHE A 135 -6.53 15.01 -7.78
C PHE A 135 -5.69 15.07 -6.50
N HIS A 136 -4.40 15.38 -6.61
CA HIS A 136 -3.52 15.55 -5.46
C HIS A 136 -3.26 17.04 -5.20
N TRP A 137 -3.73 17.49 -4.05
CA TRP A 137 -3.63 18.88 -3.62
C TRP A 137 -2.88 18.94 -2.30
N ASN A 138 -1.95 19.88 -2.16
CA ASN A 138 -1.34 20.17 -0.88
C ASN A 138 -2.26 21.02 -0.02
N PHE A 139 -1.94 21.16 1.28
CA PHE A 139 -2.78 21.90 2.21
C PHE A 139 -2.91 23.40 1.89
N GLU A 140 -1.90 23.99 1.27
CA GLU A 140 -1.93 25.38 0.86
C GLU A 140 -2.89 25.60 -0.31
N GLU A 141 -2.83 24.74 -1.33
CA GLU A 141 -3.76 24.76 -2.47
C GLU A 141 -5.21 24.53 -2.04
N LEU A 142 -5.45 23.65 -1.06
CA LEU A 142 -6.78 23.45 -0.48
C LEU A 142 -7.24 24.70 0.27
N ARG A 143 -6.37 25.33 1.08
CA ARG A 143 -6.69 26.54 1.86
C ARG A 143 -6.98 27.74 0.97
N ASN A 144 -6.23 27.89 -0.10
CA ASN A 144 -6.34 29.02 -1.04
C ASN A 144 -7.45 28.80 -2.11
N GLY A 145 -8.20 27.67 -2.04
CA GLY A 145 -9.29 27.38 -2.94
C GLY A 145 -8.90 26.99 -4.36
N VAL A 146 -7.62 26.77 -4.64
CA VAL A 146 -7.12 26.35 -5.97
C VAL A 146 -7.76 25.01 -6.38
N CYS A 147 -7.87 24.07 -5.45
CA CYS A 147 -8.57 22.81 -5.66
C CYS A 147 -10.00 23.03 -6.15
N TRP A 148 -10.76 23.90 -5.46
CA TRP A 148 -12.14 24.19 -5.84
C TRP A 148 -12.24 24.87 -7.20
N GLN A 149 -11.37 25.84 -7.49
CA GLN A 149 -11.33 26.50 -8.80
C GLN A 149 -11.06 25.53 -9.95
N HIS A 150 -10.26 24.49 -9.70
CA HIS A 150 -10.02 23.43 -10.65
C HIS A 150 -11.24 22.53 -10.81
N MET A 151 -11.75 22.00 -9.71
CA MET A 151 -12.83 21.00 -9.69
C MET A 151 -14.15 21.53 -10.25
N LYS A 152 -14.52 22.79 -9.98
CA LYS A 152 -15.77 23.40 -10.46
C LYS A 152 -15.92 23.45 -11.99
N LYS A 153 -14.86 23.20 -12.74
CA LYS A 153 -14.91 23.12 -14.22
C LYS A 153 -15.49 21.80 -14.71
N PHE A 154 -15.64 20.82 -13.81
CA PHE A 154 -16.08 19.46 -14.14
C PHE A 154 -17.40 19.09 -13.45
N VAL A 155 -18.01 20.02 -12.73
CA VAL A 155 -19.28 19.85 -11.99
C VAL A 155 -20.44 20.52 -12.71
#